data_14dc8cfef29ea0a565842ec1b943ee27
#
_entry.id   14dc8cfef29ea0a565842ec1b943ee27
#
_cell.length_a   1.000
_cell.length_b   1.000
_cell.length_c   1.000
_cell.angle_alpha   90.00
_cell.angle_beta   90.00
_cell.angle_gamma   90.00
#
_symmetry.space_group_name_H-M   'P 1'
#
loop_
_entity.id
_entity.type
_entity.pdbx_description
1 polymer ?
#
loop_
_entity_poly.entity_id
_entity_poly.type
_entity_poly.pdbx_seq_one_letter_code
_entity_poly.pdbx_strand_id
1 'polypeptide(L)'
;LLMAASTTPDYARQWAVQLPSADAGAYRIELNADVYRTIATSDLRDLDVLDALGNPVAAEVFAPDAPLAAPPTRASVPWFAVQVSNDRDDGALALIAQRDAQGRILSLQAQSTRAATPGEARAFVFDLSAIQGRVEALEFALRPDAQVDAAFRVDASEDLQQWRTITPRAQVLSLQQEGRRLARTDVALEQASRYLRLMPLDAAPALPILRVDARIASPLKDAPWQWQALHTASSAADAKGFEFDLAGPFPIERVDVESSGNAAIEWRVESRADDGTPWIVRAGPWIAYRVSDKAGAAASAPVEIFGGAVRDRYWRLTAQSGRPTESPTLRLGYRPEVVVFLAQGKPPYALVAGSARARRVDAPLVNLVEAMQQQRGDTWRPAAATLAAGTVLAGDAALEQHMTPQDWRQMLLWGVLVLGALVVGGLALHLLRKGPDAR
;
A
#
# COMPACT_ATOMS: atom_id res chain seq x y z
N LEU A 1 -20.04 39.93 31.15
CA LEU A 1 -20.10 38.46 31.26
C LEU A 1 -20.37 37.88 29.87
N LEU A 2 -19.35 37.61 29.08
CA LEU A 2 -19.49 36.82 27.85
C LEU A 2 -19.69 35.36 28.31
N MET A 3 -20.88 34.85 28.11
CA MET A 3 -21.10 33.41 28.15
C MET A 3 -20.31 32.82 26.98
N ALA A 4 -19.26 32.05 27.29
CA ALA A 4 -18.65 31.16 26.33
C ALA A 4 -19.73 30.18 25.86
N ALA A 5 -20.10 30.27 24.59
CA ALA A 5 -20.94 29.25 23.99
C ALA A 5 -20.15 27.93 24.12
N SER A 6 -20.69 26.96 24.83
CA SER A 6 -20.15 25.61 24.85
C SER A 6 -20.33 25.07 23.45
N THR A 7 -19.29 25.16 22.65
CA THR A 7 -19.25 24.46 21.36
C THR A 7 -19.31 22.97 21.66
N THR A 8 -20.42 22.34 21.31
CA THR A 8 -20.52 20.88 21.33
C THR A 8 -19.32 20.32 20.57
N PRO A 9 -18.56 19.37 21.15
CA PRO A 9 -17.42 18.81 20.45
C PRO A 9 -17.84 18.26 19.09
N ASP A 10 -17.10 18.61 18.04
CA ASP A 10 -17.43 18.16 16.68
C ASP A 10 -17.13 16.68 16.42
N TYR A 11 -16.51 15.98 17.40
CA TYR A 11 -16.07 14.60 17.28
C TYR A 11 -16.76 13.68 18.28
N ALA A 12 -16.97 12.42 17.88
CA ALA A 12 -17.61 11.41 18.70
C ALA A 12 -16.72 10.96 19.88
N ARG A 13 -15.42 10.74 19.61
CA ARG A 13 -14.46 10.23 20.61
C ARG A 13 -13.10 10.89 20.48
N GLN A 14 -12.32 10.77 21.57
CA GLN A 14 -10.93 11.20 21.62
C GLN A 14 -10.06 10.19 22.36
N TRP A 15 -8.77 10.17 22.00
CA TRP A 15 -7.70 9.41 22.62
C TRP A 15 -6.55 10.35 22.95
N ALA A 16 -6.17 10.43 24.23
CA ALA A 16 -5.00 11.20 24.61
C ALA A 16 -3.73 10.60 24.00
N VAL A 17 -2.89 11.42 23.39
CA VAL A 17 -1.63 11.00 22.77
C VAL A 17 -0.55 11.02 23.82
N GLN A 18 0.10 9.87 24.02
CA GLN A 18 1.25 9.71 24.93
C GLN A 18 2.53 9.83 24.11
N LEU A 19 3.31 10.86 24.39
CA LEU A 19 4.56 11.14 23.69
C LEU A 19 5.72 10.43 24.39
N PRO A 20 6.60 9.73 23.65
CA PRO A 20 7.79 9.09 24.22
C PRO A 20 8.85 10.12 24.64
N SER A 21 8.88 11.28 23.99
CA SER A 21 9.76 12.42 24.22
C SER A 21 9.02 13.69 23.83
N ALA A 22 9.18 14.74 24.62
CA ALA A 22 8.56 16.05 24.36
C ALA A 22 9.30 16.84 23.25
N ASP A 23 10.51 16.43 22.85
CA ASP A 23 11.41 17.18 22.02
C ASP A 23 11.37 16.78 20.53
N ALA A 24 10.56 15.80 20.14
CA ALA A 24 10.41 15.42 18.76
C ALA A 24 9.52 16.42 18.03
N GLY A 25 9.98 16.93 16.86
CA GLY A 25 9.21 17.86 16.03
C GLY A 25 8.08 17.21 15.25
N ALA A 26 8.10 15.89 15.12
CA ALA A 26 7.06 15.08 14.46
C ALA A 26 6.85 13.75 15.18
N TYR A 27 5.61 13.30 15.20
CA TYR A 27 5.19 12.05 15.83
C TYR A 27 4.37 11.20 14.88
N ARG A 28 4.34 9.89 15.15
CA ARG A 28 3.51 8.92 14.45
C ARG A 28 2.68 8.11 15.44
N ILE A 29 1.44 7.83 15.07
CA ILE A 29 0.47 7.06 15.85
C ILE A 29 -0.05 5.93 14.98
N GLU A 30 0.05 4.68 15.41
CA GLU A 30 -0.60 3.55 14.77
C GLU A 30 -2.09 3.53 15.14
N LEU A 31 -2.97 3.40 14.15
CA LEU A 31 -4.41 3.37 14.37
C LEU A 31 -4.85 2.00 14.92
N ASN A 32 -5.54 2.00 16.04
CA ASN A 32 -6.12 0.80 16.63
C ASN A 32 -7.57 0.56 16.16
N ALA A 33 -8.12 -0.62 16.47
CA ALA A 33 -9.46 -1.01 16.04
C ALA A 33 -10.57 -0.08 16.54
N ASP A 34 -10.42 0.51 17.75
CA ASP A 34 -11.43 1.42 18.31
C ASP A 34 -11.51 2.73 17.54
N VAL A 35 -10.38 3.21 17.02
CA VAL A 35 -10.34 4.38 16.15
C VAL A 35 -11.08 4.08 14.85
N TYR A 36 -10.78 2.96 14.16
CA TYR A 36 -11.49 2.59 12.93
C TYR A 36 -13.00 2.45 13.13
N ARG A 37 -13.44 1.86 14.24
CA ARG A 37 -14.90 1.73 14.56
C ARG A 37 -15.58 3.06 14.81
N THR A 38 -14.83 4.09 15.16
CA THR A 38 -15.37 5.44 15.41
C THR A 38 -15.42 6.29 14.15
N ILE A 39 -14.54 6.04 13.19
CA ILE A 39 -14.48 6.76 11.91
C ILE A 39 -15.73 6.45 11.10
N ALA A 40 -16.39 7.51 10.61
CA ALA A 40 -17.61 7.43 9.83
C ALA A 40 -17.38 7.44 8.32
N THR A 41 -16.22 7.95 7.86
CA THR A 41 -15.92 8.14 6.43
C THR A 41 -14.79 7.25 5.95
N SER A 42 -14.94 6.64 4.78
CA SER A 42 -13.96 5.72 4.23
C SER A 42 -12.64 6.39 3.82
N ASP A 43 -12.62 7.72 3.66
CA ASP A 43 -11.43 8.52 3.37
C ASP A 43 -10.65 8.94 4.63
N LEU A 44 -11.12 8.57 5.83
CA LEU A 44 -10.57 8.88 7.15
C LEU A 44 -10.39 10.39 7.41
N ARG A 45 -11.14 11.25 6.74
CA ARG A 45 -11.01 12.71 6.91
C ARG A 45 -11.74 13.25 8.14
N ASP A 46 -12.57 12.46 8.76
CA ASP A 46 -13.19 12.73 10.07
C ASP A 46 -12.33 12.27 11.25
N LEU A 47 -11.04 12.05 11.00
CA LEU A 47 -9.98 11.79 11.97
C LEU A 47 -9.01 12.97 11.98
N ASP A 48 -8.68 13.51 13.16
CA ASP A 48 -7.76 14.64 13.28
C ASP A 48 -6.91 14.55 14.56
N VAL A 49 -5.87 15.38 14.65
CA VAL A 49 -5.07 15.56 15.85
C VAL A 49 -5.22 16.99 16.35
N LEU A 50 -5.61 17.16 17.60
CA LEU A 50 -5.82 18.46 18.23
C LEU A 50 -4.75 18.75 19.27
N ASP A 51 -4.41 20.03 19.45
CA ASP A 51 -3.58 20.52 20.53
C ASP A 51 -4.40 20.71 21.83
N ALA A 52 -3.77 21.12 22.93
CA ALA A 52 -4.42 21.37 24.21
C ALA A 52 -5.50 22.46 24.16
N LEU A 53 -5.52 23.30 23.15
CA LEU A 53 -6.53 24.34 22.96
C LEU A 53 -7.68 23.91 22.04
N GLY A 54 -7.62 22.66 21.52
CA GLY A 54 -8.59 22.14 20.57
C GLY A 54 -8.35 22.58 19.12
N ASN A 55 -7.20 23.15 18.80
CA ASN A 55 -6.86 23.52 17.42
C ASN A 55 -6.29 22.30 16.68
N PRO A 56 -6.67 22.07 15.41
CA PRO A 56 -6.08 21.02 14.61
C PRO A 56 -4.62 21.33 14.33
N VAL A 57 -3.76 20.29 14.38
CA VAL A 57 -2.35 20.38 13.99
C VAL A 57 -2.16 19.73 12.63
N ALA A 58 -1.05 20.07 11.94
CA ALA A 58 -0.74 19.46 10.66
C ALA A 58 -0.59 17.93 10.81
N ALA A 59 -1.44 17.18 10.16
CA ALA A 59 -1.50 15.72 10.21
C ALA A 59 -1.82 15.11 8.85
N GLU A 60 -1.38 13.86 8.63
CA GLU A 60 -1.66 13.07 7.44
C GLU A 60 -1.71 11.58 7.82
N VAL A 61 -2.55 10.80 7.14
CA VAL A 61 -2.62 9.34 7.32
C VAL A 61 -1.78 8.66 6.27
N PHE A 62 -0.88 7.80 6.71
CA PHE A 62 0.01 7.01 5.87
C PHE A 62 -0.39 5.55 5.87
N ALA A 63 -0.25 4.90 4.70
CA ALA A 63 -0.22 3.46 4.64
C ALA A 63 0.92 2.89 5.51
N PRO A 64 0.82 1.65 6.00
CA PRO A 64 1.81 1.07 6.89
C PRO A 64 3.22 0.98 6.27
N ASP A 65 3.32 0.98 4.93
CA ASP A 65 4.55 0.70 4.21
C ASP A 65 5.40 1.95 3.93
N ALA A 66 4.93 2.90 3.15
CA ALA A 66 5.74 4.06 2.71
C ALA A 66 5.10 5.39 3.14
N PRO A 67 5.87 6.43 3.43
CA PRO A 67 7.32 6.53 3.44
C PRO A 67 7.98 6.08 4.75
N LEU A 68 7.23 5.47 5.67
CA LEU A 68 7.70 5.07 7.00
C LEU A 68 8.40 3.72 7.02
N ALA A 69 8.39 2.98 5.92
CA ALA A 69 9.15 1.75 5.77
C ALA A 69 10.64 1.96 6.07
N ALA A 70 11.30 0.95 6.61
CA ALA A 70 12.74 1.00 6.79
C ALA A 70 13.42 1.09 5.40
N PRO A 71 14.55 1.82 5.27
CA PRO A 71 15.23 1.94 3.98
C PRO A 71 15.73 0.58 3.51
N PRO A 72 15.82 0.36 2.19
CA PRO A 72 16.42 -0.85 1.65
C PRO A 72 17.87 -0.95 2.09
N THR A 73 18.33 -2.16 2.37
CA THR A 73 19.73 -2.44 2.65
C THR A 73 20.50 -2.76 1.37
N ARG A 74 21.82 -2.58 1.39
CA ARG A 74 22.70 -2.90 0.26
C ARG A 74 23.65 -4.01 0.64
N ALA A 75 23.82 -4.99 -0.24
CA ALA A 75 24.83 -6.02 -0.11
C ALA A 75 25.64 -6.12 -1.40
N SER A 76 26.96 -6.26 -1.27
CA SER A 76 27.84 -6.42 -2.42
C SER A 76 27.61 -7.77 -3.10
N VAL A 77 27.53 -7.75 -4.43
CA VAL A 77 27.23 -8.91 -5.26
C VAL A 77 28.49 -9.33 -6.01
N PRO A 78 28.96 -10.57 -5.86
CA PRO A 78 29.98 -11.13 -6.75
C PRO A 78 29.48 -11.16 -8.19
N TRP A 79 30.32 -10.75 -9.13
CA TRP A 79 29.98 -10.73 -10.54
C TRP A 79 31.11 -11.19 -11.43
N PHE A 80 30.77 -11.74 -12.59
CA PHE A 80 31.71 -12.30 -13.54
C PHE A 80 31.35 -11.81 -14.95
N ALA A 81 32.35 -11.29 -15.67
CA ALA A 81 32.21 -10.93 -17.07
C ALA A 81 32.47 -12.16 -17.94
N VAL A 82 31.54 -12.45 -18.84
CA VAL A 82 31.61 -13.60 -19.76
C VAL A 82 31.53 -13.10 -21.18
N GLN A 83 32.41 -13.57 -22.06
CA GLN A 83 32.38 -13.25 -23.46
C GLN A 83 31.24 -14.01 -24.17
N VAL A 84 30.47 -13.33 -24.99
CA VAL A 84 29.34 -13.91 -25.76
C VAL A 84 29.62 -13.71 -27.21
N SER A 85 29.61 -14.80 -28.00
CA SER A 85 29.66 -14.69 -29.46
C SER A 85 28.33 -14.17 -30.01
N ASN A 86 28.42 -13.26 -30.98
CA ASN A 86 27.26 -12.63 -31.65
C ASN A 86 26.43 -13.54 -32.53
N ASP A 87 26.69 -14.84 -32.58
CA ASP A 87 25.87 -15.78 -33.32
C ASP A 87 24.53 -15.98 -32.58
N ARG A 88 23.45 -15.68 -33.32
CA ARG A 88 22.05 -15.62 -32.85
C ARG A 88 21.45 -16.95 -32.34
N ASP A 89 22.25 -17.84 -31.80
CA ASP A 89 21.75 -19.07 -31.20
C ASP A 89 21.41 -18.83 -29.74
N ASP A 90 20.14 -18.59 -29.49
CA ASP A 90 19.50 -18.11 -28.24
C ASP A 90 19.63 -19.05 -27.01
N GLY A 91 20.41 -20.11 -27.09
CA GLY A 91 20.29 -21.20 -26.09
C GLY A 91 21.53 -21.60 -25.32
N ALA A 92 22.73 -21.40 -25.81
CA ALA A 92 23.85 -22.19 -25.31
C ALA A 92 25.08 -21.40 -24.88
N LEU A 93 24.94 -20.46 -23.95
CA LEU A 93 26.06 -20.09 -23.12
C LEU A 93 26.22 -21.20 -22.03
N ALA A 94 26.95 -22.28 -22.39
CA ALA A 94 27.26 -23.31 -21.36
C ALA A 94 28.27 -22.73 -20.40
N LEU A 95 27.85 -22.55 -19.16
CA LEU A 95 28.64 -22.03 -18.05
C LEU A 95 29.12 -23.21 -17.21
N ILE A 96 30.43 -23.38 -17.07
CA ILE A 96 31.03 -24.28 -16.09
C ILE A 96 31.34 -23.43 -14.84
N ALA A 97 30.61 -23.69 -13.78
CA ALA A 97 30.80 -23.03 -12.50
C ALA A 97 31.39 -24.00 -11.48
N GLN A 98 32.52 -23.64 -10.87
CA GLN A 98 32.98 -24.26 -9.63
C GLN A 98 32.30 -23.55 -8.45
N ARG A 99 31.68 -24.33 -7.55
CA ARG A 99 30.93 -23.82 -6.41
C ARG A 99 31.52 -24.35 -5.11
N ASP A 100 31.37 -23.57 -4.04
CA ASP A 100 31.67 -24.07 -2.68
C ASP A 100 30.49 -24.94 -2.15
N ALA A 101 30.66 -25.45 -0.92
CA ALA A 101 29.66 -26.27 -0.25
C ALA A 101 28.36 -25.51 0.05
N GLN A 102 28.36 -24.18 0.02
CA GLN A 102 27.22 -23.28 0.20
C GLN A 102 26.58 -22.86 -1.13
N GLY A 103 27.13 -23.29 -2.27
CA GLY A 103 26.63 -23.01 -3.61
C GLY A 103 27.11 -21.69 -4.20
N ARG A 104 28.04 -20.96 -3.56
CA ARG A 104 28.63 -19.71 -4.09
C ARG A 104 29.58 -20.02 -5.23
N ILE A 105 29.61 -19.17 -6.24
CA ILE A 105 30.50 -19.35 -7.41
C ILE A 105 31.95 -19.01 -7.00
N LEU A 106 32.84 -19.97 -7.07
CA LEU A 106 34.30 -19.78 -6.89
C LEU A 106 34.97 -19.38 -8.20
N SER A 107 34.57 -19.99 -9.30
CA SER A 107 35.04 -19.66 -10.63
C SER A 107 33.97 -19.93 -11.68
N LEU A 108 33.94 -19.11 -12.72
CA LEU A 108 33.02 -19.24 -13.85
C LEU A 108 33.81 -19.26 -15.16
N GLN A 109 33.62 -20.30 -15.97
CA GLN A 109 34.19 -20.39 -17.29
C GLN A 109 33.07 -20.55 -18.30
N ALA A 110 33.07 -19.72 -19.37
CA ALA A 110 32.23 -19.94 -20.52
C ALA A 110 32.85 -20.96 -21.45
N GLN A 111 32.11 -22.00 -21.78
CA GLN A 111 32.48 -22.85 -22.92
C GLN A 111 32.10 -22.14 -24.21
N SER A 112 33.04 -21.36 -24.76
CA SER A 112 32.93 -20.87 -26.13
C SER A 112 33.77 -21.77 -27.03
N THR A 113 33.17 -22.30 -28.09
CA THR A 113 33.89 -23.12 -29.09
C THR A 113 34.76 -22.25 -30.00
N ARG A 114 34.78 -20.93 -29.82
CA ARG A 114 35.52 -19.99 -30.66
C ARG A 114 36.38 -19.04 -29.84
N ALA A 115 37.57 -18.75 -30.31
CA ALA A 115 38.42 -17.73 -29.71
C ALA A 115 37.77 -16.35 -29.82
N ALA A 116 37.68 -15.63 -28.71
CA ALA A 116 37.08 -14.30 -28.60
C ALA A 116 37.85 -13.27 -29.43
N THR A 117 37.13 -12.48 -30.22
CA THR A 117 37.68 -11.35 -30.99
C THR A 117 37.66 -10.09 -30.07
N PRO A 118 38.69 -9.24 -30.09
CA PRO A 118 38.68 -7.98 -29.38
C PRO A 118 37.50 -7.11 -29.83
N GLY A 119 36.60 -6.72 -28.90
CA GLY A 119 35.41 -5.93 -29.19
C GLY A 119 34.08 -6.68 -29.13
N GLU A 120 34.09 -7.97 -28.82
CA GLU A 120 32.86 -8.74 -28.60
C GLU A 120 32.08 -8.31 -27.36
N ALA A 121 30.74 -8.37 -27.44
CA ALA A 121 29.86 -8.04 -26.35
C ALA A 121 30.08 -8.96 -25.12
N ARG A 122 30.01 -8.39 -23.93
CA ARG A 122 30.17 -9.14 -22.69
C ARG A 122 28.84 -9.26 -21.97
N ALA A 123 28.51 -10.50 -21.61
CA ALA A 123 27.45 -10.76 -20.63
C ALA A 123 28.05 -10.70 -19.22
N PHE A 124 27.19 -10.46 -18.24
CA PHE A 124 27.56 -10.40 -16.83
C PHE A 124 26.71 -11.38 -16.05
N VAL A 125 27.33 -12.18 -15.21
CA VAL A 125 26.66 -13.12 -14.30
C VAL A 125 26.86 -12.65 -12.87
N PHE A 126 25.78 -12.62 -12.10
CA PHE A 126 25.74 -12.16 -10.71
C PHE A 126 25.36 -13.31 -9.80
N ASP A 127 26.08 -13.47 -8.68
CA ASP A 127 25.80 -14.48 -7.67
C ASP A 127 25.09 -13.86 -6.48
N LEU A 128 23.80 -14.12 -6.36
CA LEU A 128 22.94 -13.69 -5.26
C LEU A 128 22.74 -14.78 -4.21
N SER A 129 23.41 -15.95 -4.34
CA SER A 129 23.17 -17.12 -3.48
C SER A 129 23.41 -16.87 -2.00
N ALA A 130 24.28 -15.91 -1.64
CA ALA A 130 24.57 -15.51 -0.26
C ALA A 130 23.65 -14.39 0.25
N ILE A 131 22.80 -13.80 -0.60
CA ILE A 131 21.96 -12.68 -0.21
C ILE A 131 20.64 -13.22 0.36
N GLN A 132 20.31 -12.74 1.56
CA GLN A 132 19.04 -13.04 2.20
C GLN A 132 18.08 -11.86 2.03
N GLY A 133 16.82 -12.15 1.70
CA GLY A 133 15.80 -11.16 1.49
C GLY A 133 15.47 -10.92 -0.01
N ARG A 134 14.44 -10.12 -0.26
CA ARG A 134 13.98 -9.81 -1.61
C ARG A 134 14.88 -8.75 -2.25
N VAL A 135 15.58 -9.11 -3.28
CA VAL A 135 16.38 -8.17 -4.08
C VAL A 135 15.44 -7.41 -5.03
N GLU A 136 15.43 -6.09 -4.96
CA GLU A 136 14.59 -5.20 -5.76
C GLU A 136 15.31 -4.61 -6.97
N ALA A 137 16.63 -4.47 -6.86
CA ALA A 137 17.44 -3.96 -7.96
C ALA A 137 18.90 -4.39 -7.82
N LEU A 138 19.63 -4.38 -8.94
CA LEU A 138 21.09 -4.33 -8.98
C LEU A 138 21.54 -2.89 -9.24
N GLU A 139 22.41 -2.37 -8.39
CA GLU A 139 22.99 -1.02 -8.50
C GLU A 139 24.44 -1.14 -8.97
N PHE A 140 24.79 -0.48 -10.06
CA PHE A 140 26.11 -0.55 -10.68
C PHE A 140 26.94 0.69 -10.34
N ALA A 141 28.03 0.52 -9.62
CA ALA A 141 29.06 1.53 -9.52
C ALA A 141 29.97 1.41 -10.76
N LEU A 142 29.86 2.38 -11.66
CA LEU A 142 30.69 2.47 -12.89
C LEU A 142 31.89 3.37 -12.64
N ARG A 143 32.92 3.25 -13.48
CA ARG A 143 34.03 4.22 -13.46
C ARG A 143 33.51 5.65 -13.65
N PRO A 144 34.06 6.64 -12.95
CA PRO A 144 33.53 8.02 -12.95
C PRO A 144 33.49 8.69 -14.33
N ASP A 145 34.44 8.35 -15.20
CA ASP A 145 34.62 8.87 -16.55
C ASP A 145 33.86 8.07 -17.63
N ALA A 146 33.14 7.04 -17.22
CA ALA A 146 32.50 6.14 -18.16
C ALA A 146 31.30 6.78 -18.85
N GLN A 147 31.34 6.77 -20.17
CA GLN A 147 30.21 7.07 -21.06
C GLN A 147 29.56 5.72 -21.45
N VAL A 148 28.35 5.50 -20.97
CA VAL A 148 27.62 4.25 -21.17
C VAL A 148 26.19 4.53 -21.60
N ASP A 149 25.76 3.89 -22.66
CA ASP A 149 24.36 3.74 -23.06
C ASP A 149 24.22 2.30 -23.58
N ALA A 150 23.74 1.41 -22.73
CA ALA A 150 23.70 -0.02 -23.05
C ALA A 150 22.38 -0.65 -22.59
N ALA A 151 21.77 -1.43 -23.48
CA ALA A 151 20.56 -2.19 -23.22
C ALA A 151 20.87 -3.68 -23.00
N PHE A 152 20.22 -4.27 -22.02
CA PHE A 152 20.42 -5.67 -21.64
C PHE A 152 19.09 -6.39 -21.45
N ARG A 153 19.06 -7.68 -21.77
CA ARG A 153 18.07 -8.63 -21.28
C ARG A 153 18.55 -9.18 -19.94
N VAL A 154 17.65 -9.28 -18.97
CA VAL A 154 17.94 -9.89 -17.67
C VAL A 154 17.31 -11.26 -17.61
N ASP A 155 18.13 -12.26 -17.41
CA ASP A 155 17.70 -13.64 -17.21
C ASP A 155 18.01 -14.08 -15.78
N ALA A 156 17.18 -14.96 -15.23
CA ALA A 156 17.30 -15.51 -13.87
C ALA A 156 17.45 -17.03 -13.92
N SER A 157 18.22 -17.59 -12.98
CA SER A 157 18.45 -19.03 -12.86
C SER A 157 18.64 -19.45 -11.39
N GLU A 158 18.24 -20.67 -11.06
CA GLU A 158 18.51 -21.30 -9.76
C GLU A 158 19.74 -22.21 -9.78
N ASP A 159 20.16 -22.65 -10.97
CA ASP A 159 21.17 -23.71 -11.17
C ASP A 159 22.31 -23.36 -12.14
N LEU A 160 22.28 -22.18 -12.77
CA LEU A 160 23.14 -21.72 -13.87
C LEU A 160 23.00 -22.53 -15.18
N GLN A 161 22.04 -23.42 -15.27
CA GLN A 161 21.81 -24.25 -16.46
C GLN A 161 20.51 -23.79 -17.17
N GLN A 162 19.43 -23.65 -16.42
CA GLN A 162 18.13 -23.21 -16.93
C GLN A 162 17.95 -21.73 -16.66
N TRP A 163 17.79 -20.95 -17.71
CA TRP A 163 17.63 -19.50 -17.66
C TRP A 163 16.24 -19.10 -18.14
N ARG A 164 15.58 -18.23 -17.38
CA ARG A 164 14.33 -17.60 -17.80
C ARG A 164 14.47 -16.10 -17.86
N THR A 165 13.95 -15.46 -18.88
CA THR A 165 13.95 -14.00 -18.99
C THR A 165 12.98 -13.42 -17.98
N ILE A 166 13.46 -12.52 -17.12
CA ILE A 166 12.66 -11.78 -16.14
C ILE A 166 12.45 -10.31 -16.54
N THR A 167 13.40 -9.72 -17.26
CA THR A 167 13.29 -8.37 -17.81
C THR A 167 13.78 -8.38 -19.25
N PRO A 168 12.89 -8.21 -20.24
CA PRO A 168 13.28 -8.31 -21.64
C PRO A 168 14.18 -7.15 -22.09
N ARG A 169 14.08 -5.98 -21.46
CA ARG A 169 14.93 -4.83 -21.74
C ARG A 169 15.15 -3.98 -20.49
N ALA A 170 16.40 -3.94 -20.04
CA ALA A 170 16.89 -3.03 -19.00
C ALA A 170 17.95 -2.12 -19.62
N GLN A 171 18.00 -0.85 -19.22
CA GLN A 171 18.97 0.12 -19.74
C GLN A 171 19.89 0.60 -18.61
N VAL A 172 21.19 0.58 -18.87
CA VAL A 172 22.20 1.20 -18.01
C VAL A 172 22.75 2.41 -18.75
N LEU A 173 22.62 3.59 -18.15
CA LEU A 173 22.98 4.86 -18.73
C LEU A 173 23.92 5.63 -17.82
N SER A 174 25.00 6.15 -18.35
CA SER A 174 25.88 7.14 -17.68
C SER A 174 26.45 8.06 -18.75
N LEU A 175 25.94 9.25 -18.84
CA LEU A 175 26.37 10.28 -19.80
C LEU A 175 26.84 11.51 -19.05
N GLN A 176 27.91 12.11 -19.50
CA GLN A 176 28.42 13.37 -18.96
C GLN A 176 28.65 14.35 -20.11
N GLN A 177 28.05 15.54 -19.99
CA GLN A 177 28.22 16.61 -20.97
C GLN A 177 28.26 17.95 -20.23
N GLU A 178 29.24 18.80 -20.54
CA GLU A 178 29.37 20.15 -20.01
C GLU A 178 29.26 20.25 -18.46
N GLY A 179 29.86 19.29 -17.75
CA GLY A 179 29.81 19.23 -16.28
C GLY A 179 28.47 18.74 -15.70
N ARG A 180 27.50 18.37 -16.53
CA ARG A 180 26.23 17.75 -16.12
C ARG A 180 26.31 16.25 -16.33
N ARG A 181 25.78 15.49 -15.38
CA ARG A 181 25.72 14.03 -15.44
C ARG A 181 24.27 13.55 -15.48
N LEU A 182 23.96 12.70 -16.44
CA LEU A 182 22.73 11.92 -16.49
C LEU A 182 23.10 10.46 -16.28
N ALA A 183 22.63 9.85 -15.19
CA ALA A 183 22.94 8.46 -14.88
C ALA A 183 21.69 7.70 -14.43
N ARG A 184 21.54 6.50 -15.00
CA ARG A 184 20.62 5.46 -14.55
C ARG A 184 21.44 4.17 -14.48
N THR A 185 21.96 3.88 -13.31
CA THR A 185 22.89 2.77 -13.08
C THR A 185 22.29 1.67 -12.23
N ASP A 186 20.97 1.63 -12.12
CA ASP A 186 20.22 0.57 -11.44
C ASP A 186 19.35 -0.19 -12.45
N VAL A 187 19.22 -1.48 -12.20
CA VAL A 187 18.33 -2.39 -12.91
C VAL A 187 17.34 -2.97 -11.94
N ALA A 188 16.09 -2.55 -12.05
CA ALA A 188 14.99 -3.04 -11.21
C ALA A 188 14.68 -4.50 -11.52
N LEU A 189 14.35 -5.28 -10.49
CA LEU A 189 14.05 -6.70 -10.56
C LEU A 189 12.68 -6.97 -9.93
N GLU A 190 11.74 -7.49 -10.70
CA GLU A 190 10.45 -7.93 -10.17
C GLU A 190 10.57 -9.23 -9.36
N GLN A 191 11.43 -10.12 -9.85
CA GLN A 191 11.73 -11.40 -9.20
C GLN A 191 13.24 -11.63 -9.28
N ALA A 192 13.86 -11.96 -8.16
CA ALA A 192 15.26 -12.37 -8.12
C ALA A 192 15.34 -13.89 -7.86
N SER A 193 16.36 -14.50 -8.49
CA SER A 193 16.77 -15.89 -8.28
C SER A 193 18.17 -15.93 -7.73
N ARG A 194 18.71 -17.10 -7.45
CA ARG A 194 20.08 -17.26 -6.94
C ARG A 194 21.13 -16.67 -7.87
N TYR A 195 20.91 -16.74 -9.17
CA TYR A 195 21.81 -16.23 -10.18
C TYR A 195 21.05 -15.37 -11.19
N LEU A 196 21.66 -14.25 -11.56
CA LEU A 196 21.15 -13.36 -12.60
C LEU A 196 22.20 -13.25 -13.72
N ARG A 197 21.71 -13.01 -14.94
CA ARG A 197 22.53 -12.80 -16.10
C ARG A 197 22.04 -11.58 -16.88
N LEU A 198 22.95 -10.63 -17.18
CA LEU A 198 22.70 -9.55 -18.09
C LEU A 198 23.28 -9.91 -19.46
N MET A 199 22.42 -10.07 -20.46
CA MET A 199 22.78 -10.33 -21.84
C MET A 199 22.65 -9.04 -22.65
N PRO A 200 23.73 -8.59 -23.36
CA PRO A 200 23.64 -7.40 -24.19
C PRO A 200 22.65 -7.62 -25.34
N LEU A 201 21.79 -6.62 -25.57
CA LEU A 201 20.85 -6.65 -26.71
C LEU A 201 21.47 -6.10 -28.00
N ASP A 202 22.46 -5.22 -27.86
CA ASP A 202 23.18 -4.58 -28.97
C ASP A 202 24.68 -4.81 -28.78
N ALA A 203 25.48 -4.52 -29.84
CA ALA A 203 26.94 -4.52 -29.75
C ALA A 203 27.43 -3.34 -28.89
N ALA A 204 27.01 -3.32 -27.62
CA ALA A 204 27.35 -2.25 -26.72
C ALA A 204 28.77 -2.40 -26.14
N PRO A 205 29.47 -1.29 -25.86
CA PRO A 205 30.75 -1.35 -25.16
C PRO A 205 30.60 -2.05 -23.81
N ALA A 206 31.63 -2.77 -23.40
CA ALA A 206 31.62 -3.43 -22.07
C ALA A 206 31.33 -2.43 -20.95
N LEU A 207 30.43 -2.77 -20.03
CA LEU A 207 30.16 -1.96 -18.85
C LEU A 207 31.44 -1.88 -17.98
N PRO A 208 31.96 -0.68 -17.70
CA PRO A 208 33.14 -0.51 -16.83
C PRO A 208 32.77 -0.57 -15.36
N ILE A 209 32.29 -1.73 -14.93
CA ILE A 209 31.82 -1.99 -13.56
C ILE A 209 32.99 -1.98 -12.59
N LEU A 210 32.85 -1.21 -11.51
CA LEU A 210 33.74 -1.25 -10.34
C LEU A 210 33.16 -2.12 -9.23
N ARG A 211 31.87 -2.00 -8.96
CA ARG A 211 31.15 -2.73 -7.94
C ARG A 211 29.69 -2.89 -8.32
N VAL A 212 29.10 -3.98 -7.86
CA VAL A 212 27.66 -4.21 -7.95
C VAL A 212 27.11 -4.45 -6.57
N ASP A 213 26.06 -3.74 -6.21
CA ASP A 213 25.33 -3.94 -4.98
C ASP A 213 23.90 -4.38 -5.30
N ALA A 214 23.38 -5.34 -4.56
CA ALA A 214 21.97 -5.66 -4.54
C ALA A 214 21.26 -4.72 -3.57
N ARG A 215 20.25 -4.01 -4.06
CA ARG A 215 19.28 -3.32 -3.20
C ARG A 215 18.28 -4.34 -2.70
N ILE A 216 18.36 -4.63 -1.42
CA ILE A 216 17.51 -5.62 -0.75
C ILE A 216 16.35 -4.83 -0.14
N ALA A 217 15.12 -5.21 -0.49
CA ALA A 217 13.94 -4.70 0.20
C ALA A 217 14.21 -4.80 1.70
N SER A 218 14.02 -3.71 2.40
CA SER A 218 14.00 -3.82 3.85
C SER A 218 13.05 -4.96 4.19
N PRO A 219 13.42 -5.93 5.05
CA PRO A 219 12.41 -6.76 5.63
C PRO A 219 11.46 -5.77 6.27
N LEU A 220 10.35 -5.48 5.60
CA LEU A 220 9.20 -4.93 6.26
C LEU A 220 9.07 -5.85 7.47
N LYS A 221 9.33 -5.34 8.66
CA LYS A 221 8.59 -5.84 9.80
C LYS A 221 7.17 -5.50 9.38
N ASP A 222 6.56 -6.44 8.67
CA ASP A 222 5.17 -6.34 8.29
C ASP A 222 4.50 -5.91 9.57
N ALA A 223 3.89 -4.73 9.57
CA ALA A 223 3.05 -4.34 10.68
C ALA A 223 2.19 -5.58 10.95
N PRO A 224 2.24 -6.16 12.16
CA PRO A 224 1.68 -7.49 12.37
C PRO A 224 0.24 -7.45 11.92
N TRP A 225 -0.15 -8.44 11.12
CA TRP A 225 -1.53 -8.56 10.65
C TRP A 225 -2.47 -8.52 11.85
N GLN A 226 -3.40 -7.58 11.84
CA GLN A 226 -4.51 -7.52 12.78
C GLN A 226 -5.74 -8.14 12.12
N TRP A 227 -6.55 -8.83 12.92
CA TRP A 227 -7.68 -9.58 12.43
C TRP A 227 -8.97 -9.16 13.14
N GLN A 228 -10.01 -8.91 12.35
CA GLN A 228 -11.37 -8.76 12.85
C GLN A 228 -12.11 -10.07 12.60
N ALA A 229 -12.53 -10.73 13.68
CA ALA A 229 -13.37 -11.92 13.61
C ALA A 229 -14.84 -11.50 13.65
N LEU A 230 -15.58 -11.83 12.61
CA LEU A 230 -16.99 -11.48 12.45
C LEU A 230 -17.86 -12.73 12.55
N HIS A 231 -18.90 -12.63 13.36
CA HIS A 231 -19.89 -13.67 13.52
C HIS A 231 -21.22 -13.21 12.91
N THR A 232 -21.92 -14.11 12.24
CA THR A 232 -23.24 -13.83 11.71
C THR A 232 -24.34 -14.40 12.61
N ALA A 233 -25.47 -13.74 12.67
CA ALA A 233 -26.68 -14.25 13.30
C ALA A 233 -27.45 -15.22 12.39
N SER A 234 -27.12 -15.29 11.10
CA SER A 234 -27.81 -16.17 10.12
C SER A 234 -27.47 -17.62 10.39
N SER A 235 -28.50 -18.48 10.42
CA SER A 235 -28.30 -19.93 10.52
C SER A 235 -27.80 -20.50 9.18
N ALA A 236 -27.03 -21.61 9.24
CA ALA A 236 -26.52 -22.30 8.03
C ALA A 236 -27.64 -22.79 7.07
N ALA A 237 -28.89 -22.77 7.48
CA ALA A 237 -30.04 -23.26 6.73
C ALA A 237 -30.61 -22.28 5.69
N ASP A 238 -30.32 -20.97 5.81
CA ASP A 238 -30.94 -19.91 4.98
C ASP A 238 -30.04 -19.45 3.82
N ALA A 239 -29.45 -20.30 3.17
CA ALA A 239 -28.27 -20.31 2.34
C ALA A 239 -28.26 -19.47 1.03
N LYS A 240 -28.54 -18.19 1.06
CA LYS A 240 -28.05 -17.28 -0.01
C LYS A 240 -26.66 -16.67 0.27
N GLY A 241 -26.11 -16.93 1.43
CA GLY A 241 -24.84 -16.41 1.91
C GLY A 241 -24.94 -15.91 3.35
N PHE A 242 -23.78 -15.78 3.99
CA PHE A 242 -23.65 -15.23 5.33
C PHE A 242 -23.24 -13.78 5.22
N GLU A 243 -23.99 -12.87 5.82
CA GLU A 243 -23.69 -11.44 5.81
C GLU A 243 -23.11 -10.99 7.16
N PHE A 244 -22.16 -10.06 7.08
CA PHE A 244 -21.38 -9.56 8.21
C PHE A 244 -21.26 -8.05 8.12
N ASP A 245 -21.30 -7.35 9.26
CA ASP A 245 -20.99 -5.92 9.40
C ASP A 245 -19.65 -5.74 10.10
N LEU A 246 -18.69 -5.14 9.43
CA LEU A 246 -17.34 -4.87 9.97
C LEU A 246 -17.34 -3.69 10.96
N ALA A 247 -18.36 -2.84 10.91
CA ALA A 247 -18.52 -1.67 11.77
C ALA A 247 -17.28 -0.75 11.77
N GLY A 248 -16.85 -0.30 10.58
CA GLY A 248 -15.76 0.68 10.41
C GLY A 248 -14.99 0.51 9.10
N PRO A 249 -14.29 1.54 8.64
CA PRO A 249 -13.56 1.54 7.37
C PRO A 249 -12.14 0.97 7.51
N PHE A 250 -12.01 -0.25 8.01
CA PHE A 250 -10.73 -0.95 8.12
C PHE A 250 -10.13 -1.19 6.72
N PRO A 251 -8.82 -1.03 6.52
CA PRO A 251 -8.16 -1.29 5.24
C PRO A 251 -7.92 -2.80 5.04
N ILE A 252 -8.97 -3.55 4.74
CA ILE A 252 -8.89 -5.02 4.63
C ILE A 252 -8.08 -5.40 3.40
N GLU A 253 -7.12 -6.30 3.58
CA GLU A 253 -6.23 -6.83 2.54
C GLU A 253 -6.30 -8.36 2.44
N ARG A 254 -6.74 -9.06 3.49
CA ARG A 254 -6.81 -10.54 3.53
C ARG A 254 -8.12 -11.03 4.11
N VAL A 255 -8.49 -12.23 3.72
CA VAL A 255 -9.66 -12.92 4.24
C VAL A 255 -9.32 -14.36 4.60
N ASP A 256 -9.91 -14.82 5.68
CA ASP A 256 -9.83 -16.19 6.16
C ASP A 256 -11.21 -16.64 6.68
N VAL A 257 -11.47 -17.95 6.69
CA VAL A 257 -12.73 -18.51 7.19
C VAL A 257 -12.42 -19.59 8.22
N GLU A 258 -12.90 -19.38 9.45
CA GLU A 258 -12.79 -20.38 10.50
C GLU A 258 -14.09 -21.19 10.60
N SER A 259 -13.92 -22.51 10.59
CA SER A 259 -14.98 -23.49 10.87
C SER A 259 -14.75 -24.13 12.24
N SER A 260 -15.80 -24.45 12.96
CA SER A 260 -15.75 -25.01 14.31
C SER A 260 -15.25 -26.48 14.36
N GLY A 261 -15.28 -27.19 13.23
CA GLY A 261 -14.88 -28.61 13.11
C GLY A 261 -14.07 -28.85 11.84
N ASN A 262 -13.87 -30.16 11.55
CA ASN A 262 -13.25 -30.56 10.29
C ASN A 262 -14.17 -30.21 9.13
N ALA A 263 -13.67 -29.39 8.23
CA ALA A 263 -14.42 -28.88 7.08
C ALA A 263 -13.48 -28.60 5.91
N ALA A 264 -14.02 -28.70 4.70
CA ALA A 264 -13.38 -28.24 3.47
C ALA A 264 -14.49 -27.70 2.57
N ILE A 265 -14.53 -26.40 2.39
CA ILE A 265 -15.60 -25.70 1.67
C ILE A 265 -14.98 -24.69 0.72
N GLU A 266 -15.51 -24.65 -0.49
CA GLU A 266 -15.13 -23.64 -1.46
C GLU A 266 -15.98 -22.38 -1.26
N TRP A 267 -15.30 -21.25 -1.04
CA TRP A 267 -15.93 -19.98 -0.70
C TRP A 267 -15.70 -18.91 -1.76
N ARG A 268 -16.64 -17.97 -1.80
CA ARG A 268 -16.51 -16.66 -2.46
C ARG A 268 -16.87 -15.58 -1.47
N VAL A 269 -16.06 -14.53 -1.41
CA VAL A 269 -16.29 -13.34 -0.60
C VAL A 269 -16.60 -12.16 -1.48
N GLU A 270 -17.62 -11.41 -1.09
CA GLU A 270 -18.05 -10.16 -1.70
C GLU A 270 -18.15 -9.08 -0.62
N SER A 271 -17.95 -7.82 -1.00
CA SER A 271 -18.16 -6.69 -0.10
C SER A 271 -18.86 -5.54 -0.78
N ARG A 272 -19.40 -4.62 0.02
CA ARG A 272 -19.98 -3.36 -0.41
C ARG A 272 -19.77 -2.28 0.65
N ALA A 273 -19.67 -1.02 0.23
CA ALA A 273 -19.46 0.10 1.14
C ALA A 273 -20.69 0.40 2.00
N ASP A 274 -21.88 0.39 1.39
CA ASP A 274 -23.16 0.70 2.02
C ASP A 274 -24.28 -0.18 1.44
N ASP A 275 -25.50 -0.05 2.00
CA ASP A 275 -26.66 -0.85 1.59
C ASP A 275 -27.16 -0.54 0.16
N GLY A 276 -26.82 0.63 -0.37
CA GLY A 276 -27.21 1.07 -1.71
C GLY A 276 -26.25 0.64 -2.81
N THR A 277 -25.06 0.15 -2.47
CA THR A 277 -24.04 -0.25 -3.44
C THR A 277 -24.13 -1.73 -3.80
N PRO A 278 -23.78 -2.11 -5.06
CA PRO A 278 -23.77 -3.50 -5.48
C PRO A 278 -22.65 -4.27 -4.79
N TRP A 279 -22.85 -5.58 -4.60
CA TRP A 279 -21.83 -6.49 -4.10
C TRP A 279 -20.70 -6.68 -5.12
N ILE A 280 -19.46 -6.55 -4.68
CA ILE A 280 -18.25 -6.70 -5.49
C ILE A 280 -17.48 -7.91 -4.98
N VAL A 281 -17.08 -8.81 -5.88
CA VAL A 281 -16.26 -9.98 -5.54
C VAL A 281 -14.88 -9.52 -5.11
N ARG A 282 -14.45 -9.94 -3.91
CA ARG A 282 -13.15 -9.59 -3.33
C ARG A 282 -12.18 -10.75 -3.25
N ALA A 283 -12.68 -11.97 -3.11
CA ALA A 283 -11.85 -13.17 -3.17
C ALA A 283 -12.67 -14.39 -3.61
N GLY A 284 -11.99 -15.35 -4.20
CA GLY A 284 -12.53 -16.65 -4.55
C GLY A 284 -12.90 -16.85 -6.01
N PRO A 285 -13.36 -18.08 -6.34
CA PRO A 285 -13.53 -19.20 -5.41
C PRO A 285 -12.19 -19.72 -4.86
N TRP A 286 -12.14 -20.06 -3.56
CA TRP A 286 -10.99 -20.73 -2.93
C TRP A 286 -11.47 -21.74 -1.88
N ILE A 287 -10.66 -22.76 -1.61
CA ILE A 287 -10.98 -23.78 -0.62
C ILE A 287 -10.41 -23.37 0.73
N ALA A 288 -11.28 -23.06 1.71
CA ALA A 288 -10.91 -22.97 3.10
C ALA A 288 -11.16 -24.32 3.76
N TYR A 289 -10.14 -24.86 4.42
CA TYR A 289 -10.24 -26.11 5.13
C TYR A 289 -9.62 -26.02 6.54
N ARG A 290 -10.17 -26.84 7.42
CA ARG A 290 -9.58 -27.17 8.72
C ARG A 290 -9.73 -28.66 8.93
N VAL A 291 -8.63 -29.33 9.25
CA VAL A 291 -8.61 -30.78 9.58
C VAL A 291 -7.79 -30.97 10.83
N SER A 292 -8.37 -31.58 11.84
CA SER A 292 -7.70 -31.88 13.10
C SER A 292 -7.76 -33.38 13.33
N ASP A 293 -6.61 -34.00 13.61
CA ASP A 293 -6.46 -35.41 13.93
C ASP A 293 -5.46 -35.59 15.08
N LYS A 294 -5.06 -36.85 15.32
CA LYS A 294 -4.07 -37.18 16.37
C LYS A 294 -2.68 -36.62 16.10
N ALA A 295 -2.35 -36.28 14.88
CA ALA A 295 -1.06 -35.70 14.47
C ALA A 295 -1.02 -34.17 14.62
N GLY A 296 -2.18 -33.53 14.72
CA GLY A 296 -2.29 -32.07 14.89
C GLY A 296 -3.44 -31.47 14.11
N ALA A 297 -3.43 -30.15 13.97
CA ALA A 297 -4.40 -29.40 13.17
C ALA A 297 -3.73 -28.78 11.95
N ALA A 298 -4.35 -28.96 10.78
CA ALA A 298 -3.98 -28.29 9.53
C ALA A 298 -5.13 -27.38 9.09
N ALA A 299 -4.80 -26.18 8.61
CA ALA A 299 -5.77 -25.23 8.06
C ALA A 299 -5.21 -24.57 6.80
N SER A 300 -6.13 -24.11 5.95
CA SER A 300 -5.76 -23.29 4.78
C SER A 300 -5.14 -21.97 5.21
N ALA A 301 -4.23 -21.43 4.40
CA ALA A 301 -3.72 -20.08 4.61
C ALA A 301 -4.78 -19.04 4.23
N PRO A 302 -4.77 -17.86 4.88
CA PRO A 302 -5.57 -16.72 4.45
C PRO A 302 -5.27 -16.33 3.00
N VAL A 303 -6.27 -15.82 2.28
CA VAL A 303 -6.13 -15.38 0.89
C VAL A 303 -6.15 -13.85 0.80
N GLU A 304 -5.43 -13.31 -0.18
CA GLU A 304 -5.44 -11.88 -0.47
C GLU A 304 -6.71 -11.51 -1.23
N ILE A 305 -7.25 -10.32 -0.96
CA ILE A 305 -8.40 -9.80 -1.66
C ILE A 305 -7.99 -9.10 -2.97
N PHE A 306 -8.89 -9.12 -3.95
CA PHE A 306 -8.65 -8.46 -5.24
C PHE A 306 -8.72 -6.94 -5.09
N GLY A 307 -7.79 -6.23 -5.75
CA GLY A 307 -7.78 -4.79 -5.83
C GLY A 307 -7.06 -4.07 -4.68
N GLY A 308 -6.32 -4.81 -3.83
CA GLY A 308 -5.59 -4.23 -2.70
C GLY A 308 -6.50 -3.91 -1.50
N ALA A 309 -6.07 -3.03 -0.61
CA ALA A 309 -6.82 -2.68 0.59
C ALA A 309 -8.20 -2.09 0.28
N VAL A 310 -9.27 -2.66 0.86
CA VAL A 310 -10.66 -2.26 0.67
C VAL A 310 -11.28 -1.87 2.01
N ARG A 311 -12.05 -0.76 2.03
CA ARG A 311 -12.68 -0.21 3.25
C ARG A 311 -14.19 -0.38 3.28
N ASP A 312 -14.67 -1.47 2.70
CA ASP A 312 -16.11 -1.76 2.68
C ASP A 312 -16.59 -2.21 4.05
N ARG A 313 -17.79 -1.79 4.43
CA ARG A 313 -18.40 -2.10 5.71
C ARG A 313 -19.08 -3.47 5.71
N TYR A 314 -19.82 -3.80 4.64
CA TYR A 314 -20.62 -5.02 4.59
C TYR A 314 -19.92 -6.09 3.78
N TRP A 315 -19.89 -7.30 4.31
CA TRP A 315 -19.22 -8.45 3.74
C TRP A 315 -20.18 -9.61 3.61
N ARG A 316 -20.08 -10.38 2.54
CA ARG A 316 -20.89 -11.56 2.29
C ARG A 316 -20.01 -12.74 1.90
N LEU A 317 -20.22 -13.87 2.58
CA LEU A 317 -19.52 -15.13 2.33
C LEU A 317 -20.51 -16.15 1.74
N THR A 318 -20.23 -16.69 0.56
CA THR A 318 -21.09 -17.65 -0.16
C THR A 318 -20.33 -18.93 -0.41
N ALA A 319 -20.91 -20.07 0.03
CA ALA A 319 -20.36 -21.39 -0.29
C ALA A 319 -20.64 -21.70 -1.77
N GLN A 320 -19.59 -22.03 -2.53
CA GLN A 320 -19.68 -22.42 -3.94
C GLN A 320 -19.78 -23.93 -4.08
N SER A 321 -19.03 -24.67 -3.26
CA SER A 321 -19.14 -26.11 -3.11
C SER A 321 -18.92 -26.52 -1.65
N GLY A 322 -19.43 -27.71 -1.29
CA GLY A 322 -19.50 -28.15 0.11
C GLY A 322 -20.73 -27.54 0.83
N ARG A 323 -20.99 -28.01 2.03
CA ARG A 323 -22.12 -27.55 2.84
C ARG A 323 -21.62 -27.18 4.23
N PRO A 324 -21.71 -25.92 4.66
CA PRO A 324 -21.41 -25.57 6.03
C PRO A 324 -22.44 -26.20 6.98
N THR A 325 -21.97 -26.86 8.01
CA THR A 325 -22.82 -27.47 9.06
C THR A 325 -23.18 -26.46 10.15
N GLU A 326 -22.34 -25.42 10.30
CA GLU A 326 -22.49 -24.33 11.27
C GLU A 326 -22.17 -23.00 10.60
N SER A 327 -22.56 -21.91 11.25
CA SER A 327 -22.25 -20.55 10.79
C SER A 327 -20.73 -20.32 10.85
N PRO A 328 -20.08 -19.98 9.73
CA PRO A 328 -18.65 -19.73 9.71
C PRO A 328 -18.31 -18.40 10.41
N THR A 329 -17.09 -18.32 10.96
CA THR A 329 -16.51 -17.06 11.39
C THR A 329 -15.69 -16.50 10.24
N LEU A 330 -16.05 -15.31 9.76
CA LEU A 330 -15.28 -14.57 8.77
C LEU A 330 -14.18 -13.77 9.47
N ARG A 331 -12.93 -13.99 9.08
CA ARG A 331 -11.78 -13.22 9.58
C ARG A 331 -11.26 -12.29 8.49
N LEU A 332 -11.24 -11.03 8.80
CA LEU A 332 -10.76 -9.98 7.90
C LEU A 332 -9.44 -9.42 8.44
N GLY A 333 -8.39 -9.57 7.63
CA GLY A 333 -7.03 -9.18 7.97
C GLY A 333 -6.67 -7.83 7.38
N TYR A 334 -6.05 -6.98 8.19
CA TYR A 334 -5.57 -5.66 7.79
C TYR A 334 -4.24 -5.31 8.46
N ARG A 335 -3.54 -4.35 7.89
CA ARG A 335 -2.37 -3.72 8.50
C ARG A 335 -2.75 -2.29 8.91
N PRO A 336 -2.52 -1.90 10.19
CA PRO A 336 -2.90 -0.60 10.68
C PRO A 336 -2.19 0.52 9.92
N GLU A 337 -2.94 1.57 9.61
CA GLU A 337 -2.39 2.82 9.09
C GLU A 337 -1.81 3.66 10.21
N VAL A 338 -1.01 4.65 9.80
CA VAL A 338 -0.26 5.49 10.73
C VAL A 338 -0.61 6.95 10.51
N VAL A 339 -1.04 7.64 11.55
CA VAL A 339 -1.18 9.10 11.54
C VAL A 339 0.17 9.71 11.88
N VAL A 340 0.70 10.52 10.97
CA VAL A 340 1.86 11.39 11.25
C VAL A 340 1.35 12.80 11.51
N PHE A 341 1.88 13.46 12.54
CA PHE A 341 1.54 14.84 12.85
C PHE A 341 2.77 15.62 13.33
N LEU A 342 2.72 16.95 13.16
CA LEU A 342 3.74 17.87 13.65
C LEU A 342 3.41 18.34 15.05
N ALA A 343 4.45 18.53 15.88
CA ALA A 343 4.35 19.10 17.22
C ALA A 343 4.08 20.61 17.13
N GLN A 344 2.92 20.99 16.62
CA GLN A 344 2.44 22.37 16.56
C GLN A 344 1.52 22.67 17.74
N GLY A 345 1.43 23.95 18.15
CA GLY A 345 0.59 24.34 19.27
C GLY A 345 1.15 23.89 20.63
N LYS A 346 0.28 23.58 21.57
CA LYS A 346 0.64 23.22 22.94
C LYS A 346 0.22 21.78 23.27
N PRO A 347 1.13 20.95 23.82
CA PRO A 347 0.73 19.66 24.38
C PRO A 347 -0.17 19.84 25.62
N PRO A 348 -1.01 18.84 26.02
CA PRO A 348 -1.09 17.51 25.43
C PRO A 348 -1.88 17.50 24.11
N TYR A 349 -1.53 16.54 23.25
CA TYR A 349 -2.27 16.29 22.00
C TYR A 349 -3.32 15.20 22.21
N ALA A 350 -4.37 15.25 21.40
CA ALA A 350 -5.39 14.22 21.35
C ALA A 350 -5.72 13.84 19.91
N LEU A 351 -5.81 12.54 19.63
CA LEU A 351 -6.42 12.03 18.42
C LEU A 351 -7.95 12.06 18.61
N VAL A 352 -8.67 12.59 17.64
CA VAL A 352 -10.14 12.68 17.64
C VAL A 352 -10.70 12.02 16.37
N ALA A 353 -11.87 11.38 16.46
CA ALA A 353 -12.51 10.74 15.33
C ALA A 353 -14.03 10.73 15.44
N GLY A 354 -14.67 10.49 14.28
CA GLY A 354 -16.10 10.38 14.15
C GLY A 354 -16.78 11.75 14.11
N SER A 355 -16.86 12.35 12.93
CA SER A 355 -17.54 13.65 12.75
C SER A 355 -18.29 13.69 11.44
N ALA A 356 -19.55 14.11 11.49
CA ALA A 356 -20.32 14.40 10.30
C ALA A 356 -19.88 15.72 9.61
N ARG A 357 -19.14 16.58 10.31
CA ARG A 357 -18.79 17.94 9.86
C ARG A 357 -17.31 18.16 9.62
N ALA A 358 -16.48 17.73 10.58
CA ALA A 358 -15.04 17.97 10.52
C ALA A 358 -14.44 17.16 9.36
N ARG A 359 -13.55 17.82 8.63
CA ARG A 359 -12.80 17.20 7.54
C ARG A 359 -11.36 17.67 7.63
N ARG A 360 -10.46 16.76 8.05
CA ARG A 360 -9.03 17.05 8.06
C ARG A 360 -8.57 17.46 6.67
N VAL A 361 -7.78 18.52 6.62
CA VAL A 361 -6.98 18.89 5.45
C VAL A 361 -5.61 18.26 5.62
N ASP A 362 -5.27 17.30 4.77
CA ASP A 362 -3.99 16.63 4.84
C ASP A 362 -2.85 17.64 4.62
N ALA A 363 -1.87 17.62 5.52
CA ALA A 363 -0.64 18.37 5.36
C ALA A 363 0.34 17.55 4.49
N PRO A 364 1.25 18.18 3.73
CA PRO A 364 2.17 17.48 2.83
C PRO A 364 3.31 16.79 3.61
N LEU A 365 2.98 15.90 4.54
CA LEU A 365 3.95 15.29 5.45
C LEU A 365 4.74 14.16 4.80
N VAL A 366 4.27 13.57 3.71
CA VAL A 366 5.06 12.66 2.87
C VAL A 366 6.33 13.35 2.41
N ASN A 367 6.20 14.53 1.78
CA ASN A 367 7.34 15.31 1.30
C ASN A 367 8.27 15.73 2.44
N LEU A 368 7.71 16.07 3.62
CA LEU A 368 8.49 16.40 4.80
C LEU A 368 9.32 15.19 5.27
N VAL A 369 8.72 14.02 5.37
CA VAL A 369 9.42 12.79 5.80
C VAL A 369 10.57 12.48 4.84
N GLU A 370 10.34 12.56 3.53
CA GLU A 370 11.37 12.35 2.52
C GLU A 370 12.51 13.39 2.61
N ALA A 371 12.17 14.67 2.78
CA ALA A 371 13.18 15.72 2.95
C ALA A 371 14.01 15.53 4.22
N MET A 372 13.37 15.14 5.33
CA MET A 372 14.07 14.86 6.58
C MET A 372 14.98 13.62 6.47
N GLN A 373 14.56 12.61 5.73
CA GLN A 373 15.40 11.44 5.42
C GLN A 373 16.61 11.81 4.57
N GLN A 374 16.44 12.69 3.59
CA GLN A 374 17.57 13.21 2.80
C GLN A 374 18.57 14.02 3.64
N GLN A 375 18.10 14.80 4.61
CA GLN A 375 18.94 15.66 5.45
C GLN A 375 19.58 14.93 6.64
N ARG A 376 18.85 14.01 7.29
CA ARG A 376 19.25 13.36 8.55
C ARG A 376 19.59 11.89 8.39
N GLY A 377 19.49 11.36 7.17
CA GLY A 377 19.72 9.96 6.82
C GLY A 377 18.43 9.15 6.71
N ASP A 378 18.48 8.10 5.88
CA ASP A 378 17.34 7.26 5.50
C ASP A 378 16.66 6.55 6.69
N THR A 379 17.29 6.50 7.85
CA THR A 379 16.74 5.91 9.08
C THR A 379 15.88 6.87 9.89
N TRP A 380 15.85 8.17 9.54
CA TRP A 380 15.03 9.13 10.26
C TRP A 380 13.55 8.77 10.17
N ARG A 381 12.86 8.80 11.29
CA ARG A 381 11.42 8.54 11.41
C ARG A 381 10.80 9.49 12.44
N PRO A 382 9.53 9.89 12.28
CA PRO A 382 8.78 10.53 13.36
C PRO A 382 8.77 9.66 14.61
N ALA A 383 8.83 10.26 15.79
CA ALA A 383 8.85 9.53 17.06
C ALA A 383 7.53 8.75 17.25
N ALA A 384 7.63 7.51 17.73
CA ALA A 384 6.45 6.67 17.92
C ALA A 384 5.68 7.11 19.18
N ALA A 385 4.48 7.64 19.02
CA ALA A 385 3.55 7.95 20.08
C ALA A 385 2.50 6.85 20.22
N THR A 386 1.89 6.73 21.40
CA THR A 386 0.83 5.75 21.68
C THR A 386 -0.47 6.43 22.09
N LEU A 387 -1.58 5.72 21.90
CA LEU A 387 -2.90 6.19 22.32
C LEU A 387 -3.26 5.64 23.69
N ALA A 388 -3.77 6.50 24.57
CA ALA A 388 -4.46 6.07 25.79
C ALA A 388 -5.83 5.47 25.44
N ALA A 389 -6.56 4.99 26.45
CA ALA A 389 -7.94 4.54 26.26
C ALA A 389 -8.83 5.67 25.74
N GLY A 390 -9.69 5.35 24.79
CA GLY A 390 -10.61 6.30 24.17
C GLY A 390 -11.68 6.79 25.15
N THR A 391 -11.98 8.08 25.10
CA THR A 391 -13.07 8.72 25.86
C THR A 391 -14.13 9.27 24.93
N VAL A 392 -15.40 9.16 25.32
CA VAL A 392 -16.52 9.70 24.55
C VAL A 392 -16.55 11.23 24.70
N LEU A 393 -16.69 11.94 23.59
CA LEU A 393 -16.97 13.38 23.54
C LEU A 393 -18.45 13.62 23.30
N ALA A 394 -18.85 13.87 22.07
CA ALA A 394 -20.25 14.03 21.72
C ALA A 394 -20.96 12.69 21.39
N GLY A 395 -20.21 11.58 21.29
CA GLY A 395 -20.78 10.30 20.92
C GLY A 395 -21.49 10.33 19.57
N ASP A 396 -22.60 9.61 19.46
CA ASP A 396 -23.37 9.50 18.22
C ASP A 396 -23.91 10.82 17.70
N ALA A 397 -24.11 11.82 18.58
CA ALA A 397 -24.56 13.15 18.19
C ALA A 397 -23.58 13.87 17.24
N ALA A 398 -22.28 13.54 17.28
CA ALA A 398 -21.30 14.08 16.35
C ALA A 398 -21.44 13.51 14.92
N LEU A 399 -22.05 12.34 14.78
CA LEU A 399 -22.28 11.65 13.50
C LEU A 399 -23.56 12.10 12.81
N GLU A 400 -24.46 12.80 13.53
CA GLU A 400 -25.68 13.34 12.95
C GLU A 400 -25.41 14.61 12.15
N GLN A 401 -25.91 14.64 10.92
CA GLN A 401 -25.86 15.83 10.08
C GLN A 401 -26.92 16.84 10.58
N HIS A 402 -26.58 17.66 11.54
CA HIS A 402 -27.44 18.77 11.92
C HIS A 402 -27.28 19.89 10.89
N MET A 403 -28.39 20.36 10.34
CA MET A 403 -28.40 21.55 9.47
C MET A 403 -27.82 22.75 10.23
N THR A 404 -26.72 23.29 9.72
CA THR A 404 -26.16 24.51 10.29
C THR A 404 -27.04 25.71 9.96
N PRO A 405 -27.01 26.83 10.75
CA PRO A 405 -27.66 28.07 10.36
C PRO A 405 -27.25 28.57 8.96
N GLN A 406 -26.07 28.14 8.49
CA GLN A 406 -25.54 28.50 7.19
C GLN A 406 -26.21 27.69 6.07
N ASP A 407 -26.47 26.39 6.29
CA ASP A 407 -27.21 25.52 5.36
C ASP A 407 -28.64 26.00 5.20
N TRP A 408 -29.28 26.40 6.30
CA TRP A 408 -30.59 26.96 6.31
C TRP A 408 -30.66 28.28 5.51
N ARG A 409 -29.67 29.18 5.67
CA ARG A 409 -29.54 30.39 4.87
C ARG A 409 -29.36 30.10 3.38
N GLN A 410 -28.55 29.12 3.05
CA GLN A 410 -28.31 28.72 1.67
C GLN A 410 -29.59 28.12 1.04
N MET A 411 -30.33 27.26 1.74
CA MET A 411 -31.62 26.76 1.32
C MET A 411 -32.65 27.90 1.09
N LEU A 412 -32.66 28.88 2.00
CA LEU A 412 -33.55 30.03 1.89
C LEU A 412 -33.19 30.88 0.68
N LEU A 413 -31.91 31.12 0.39
CA LEU A 413 -31.45 31.82 -0.81
C LEU A 413 -31.86 31.08 -2.10
N TRP A 414 -31.67 29.75 -2.13
CA TRP A 414 -32.11 28.92 -3.25
C TRP A 414 -33.63 28.95 -3.41
N GLY A 415 -34.38 28.91 -2.31
CA GLY A 415 -35.85 29.06 -2.32
C GLY A 415 -36.31 30.38 -2.92
N VAL A 416 -35.69 31.50 -2.51
CA VAL A 416 -35.97 32.84 -3.06
C VAL A 416 -35.64 32.93 -4.54
N LEU A 417 -34.51 32.34 -4.96
CA LEU A 417 -34.10 32.33 -6.37
C LEU A 417 -35.07 31.54 -7.24
N VAL A 418 -35.49 30.35 -6.79
CA VAL A 418 -36.50 29.54 -7.51
C VAL A 418 -37.83 30.26 -7.56
N LEU A 419 -38.28 30.87 -6.45
CA LEU A 419 -39.51 31.64 -6.41
C LEU A 419 -39.46 32.84 -7.40
N GLY A 420 -38.33 33.56 -7.42
CA GLY A 420 -38.10 34.66 -8.37
C GLY A 420 -38.16 34.19 -9.82
N ALA A 421 -37.53 33.06 -10.14
CA ALA A 421 -37.59 32.47 -11.47
C ALA A 421 -39.00 32.05 -11.87
N LEU A 422 -39.79 31.48 -10.94
CA LEU A 422 -41.19 31.12 -11.19
C LEU A 422 -42.06 32.34 -11.41
N VAL A 423 -41.87 33.44 -10.68
CA VAL A 423 -42.60 34.69 -10.86
C VAL A 423 -42.31 35.30 -12.23
N VAL A 424 -41.01 35.37 -12.60
CA VAL A 424 -40.57 35.91 -13.90
C VAL A 424 -41.10 35.02 -15.04
N GLY A 425 -41.01 33.70 -14.92
CA GLY A 425 -41.54 32.75 -15.89
C GLY A 425 -43.07 32.85 -16.01
N GLY A 426 -43.77 32.99 -14.89
CA GLY A 426 -45.23 33.20 -14.87
C GLY A 426 -45.66 34.50 -15.52
N LEU A 427 -44.93 35.60 -15.27
CA LEU A 427 -45.18 36.90 -15.95
C LEU A 427 -44.89 36.83 -17.44
N ALA A 428 -43.83 36.17 -17.85
CA ALA A 428 -43.51 35.98 -19.27
C ALA A 428 -44.60 35.15 -19.99
N LEU A 429 -45.05 34.07 -19.37
CA LEU A 429 -46.18 33.25 -19.89
C LEU A 429 -47.50 34.04 -19.94
N HIS A 430 -47.78 34.88 -18.94
CA HIS A 430 -48.96 35.74 -18.92
C HIS A 430 -48.94 36.78 -20.03
N LEU A 431 -47.78 37.40 -20.28
CA LEU A 431 -47.58 38.35 -21.38
C LEU A 431 -47.68 37.68 -22.76
N LEU A 432 -47.16 36.48 -22.92
CA LEU A 432 -47.30 35.71 -24.15
C LEU A 432 -48.74 35.29 -24.44
N ARG A 433 -49.56 35.03 -23.40
CA ARG A 433 -50.98 34.70 -23.52
C ARG A 433 -51.88 35.94 -23.82
N LYS A 434 -51.40 37.16 -23.49
CA LYS A 434 -52.02 38.43 -23.87
C LYS A 434 -51.43 38.98 -25.18
N GLY A 435 -51.29 38.11 -26.18
CA GLY A 435 -50.93 38.57 -27.54
C GLY A 435 -51.90 39.64 -28.03
N PRO A 436 -51.46 40.63 -28.83
CA PRO A 436 -52.28 41.72 -29.27
C PRO A 436 -53.38 41.16 -30.18
N ASP A 437 -54.65 41.41 -29.82
CA ASP A 437 -55.77 41.35 -30.78
C ASP A 437 -55.40 42.28 -31.93
N ALA A 438 -55.00 41.68 -33.05
CA ALA A 438 -54.75 42.42 -34.28
C ALA A 438 -56.05 42.99 -34.79
N ARG A 439 -56.11 44.31 -34.93
CA ARG A 439 -57.00 44.99 -35.86
C ARG A 439 -56.39 44.96 -37.25
#